data_fa112c33f7bdd445144cf0082fe81324
#
_entry.id   fa112c33f7bdd445144cf0082fe81324
#
_cell.length_a   1.000
_cell.length_b   1.000
_cell.length_c   1.000
_cell.angle_alpha   90.00
_cell.angle_beta   90.00
_cell.angle_gamma   90.00
#
_symmetry.space_group_name_H-M   'P 1'
#
loop_
_entity.id
_entity.type
_entity.pdbx_description
1 polymer ?
#
loop_
_entity_poly.entity_id
_entity_poly.type
_entity_poly.pdbx_seq_one_letter_code
_entity_poly.pdbx_strand_id
1 'polypeptide(L)'
;PRPLAVSLAQVLEHAARAYAADPLATGCMVLEGTRCNDVEAREAACTFHVAAQDVIKNIIAERYPKEADRLADYVCTTMAGLSASARHGQSLDRLLATAKLASVAIAQAIPAEM
;
A
#
# COMPACT_ATOMS: atom_id res chain seq x y z
N PRO A 1 10.33 -19.64 -5.20
CA PRO A 1 9.68 -18.34 -5.12
C PRO A 1 8.97 -18.13 -3.80
N ARG A 2 8.95 -16.90 -3.37
CA ARG A 2 8.41 -16.51 -2.09
C ARG A 2 6.88 -16.58 -2.11
N PRO A 3 6.22 -17.03 -1.03
CA PRO A 3 4.77 -16.97 -0.95
C PRO A 3 4.26 -15.54 -1.14
N LEU A 4 3.12 -15.39 -1.82
CA LEU A 4 2.54 -14.07 -2.08
C LEU A 4 2.27 -13.29 -0.79
N ALA A 5 1.75 -13.97 0.25
CA ALA A 5 1.48 -13.32 1.53
C ALA A 5 2.73 -12.67 2.12
N VAL A 6 3.90 -13.32 2.01
CA VAL A 6 5.18 -12.78 2.49
C VAL A 6 5.58 -11.56 1.67
N SER A 7 5.42 -11.62 0.35
CA SER A 7 5.75 -10.50 -0.53
C SER A 7 4.87 -9.28 -0.24
N LEU A 8 3.58 -9.47 -0.06
CA LEU A 8 2.67 -8.37 0.27
C LEU A 8 2.94 -7.79 1.66
N ALA A 9 3.29 -8.64 2.63
CA ALA A 9 3.70 -8.18 3.97
C ALA A 9 4.92 -7.26 3.87
N GLN A 10 5.89 -7.61 3.04
CA GLN A 10 7.08 -6.79 2.83
C GLN A 10 6.77 -5.46 2.16
N VAL A 11 5.83 -5.45 1.21
CA VAL A 11 5.38 -4.21 0.57
C VAL A 11 4.83 -3.25 1.62
N LEU A 12 3.98 -3.74 2.52
CA LEU A 12 3.38 -2.91 3.57
C LEU A 12 4.41 -2.43 4.58
N GLU A 13 5.35 -3.29 4.98
CA GLU A 13 6.42 -2.89 5.90
C GLU A 13 7.31 -1.82 5.27
N HIS A 14 7.71 -2.00 4.02
CA HIS A 14 8.50 -0.99 3.29
C HIS A 14 7.75 0.33 3.17
N ALA A 15 6.45 0.28 2.89
CA ALA A 15 5.63 1.48 2.80
C ALA A 15 5.60 2.23 4.13
N ALA A 16 5.37 1.52 5.25
CA ALA A 16 5.36 2.13 6.57
C ALA A 16 6.68 2.84 6.89
N ARG A 17 7.79 2.17 6.60
CA ARG A 17 9.13 2.74 6.84
C ARG A 17 9.40 3.94 5.93
N ALA A 18 9.03 3.84 4.66
CA ALA A 18 9.24 4.93 3.70
C ALA A 18 8.43 6.17 4.08
N TYR A 19 7.18 5.98 4.48
CA TYR A 19 6.29 7.10 4.82
C TYR A 19 6.72 7.84 6.09
N ALA A 20 7.44 7.15 6.99
CA ALA A 20 7.93 7.74 8.24
C ALA A 20 9.39 8.20 8.15
N ALA A 21 10.09 7.96 7.04
CA ALA A 21 11.54 8.12 6.95
C ALA A 21 12.00 9.58 7.09
N ASP A 22 11.22 10.54 6.60
CA ASP A 22 11.55 11.96 6.70
C ASP A 22 10.53 12.66 7.61
N PRO A 23 10.93 13.13 8.80
CA PRO A 23 10.01 13.79 9.71
C PRO A 23 9.45 15.10 9.18
N LEU A 24 10.08 15.69 8.15
CA LEU A 24 9.60 16.93 7.53
C LEU A 24 8.70 16.70 6.33
N ALA A 25 8.68 15.46 5.78
CA ALA A 25 7.94 15.12 4.59
C ALA A 25 7.35 13.70 4.71
N THR A 26 6.55 13.49 5.76
CA THR A 26 5.92 12.19 6.01
C THR A 26 4.80 11.90 5.02
N GLY A 27 4.55 10.62 4.81
CA GLY A 27 3.51 10.14 3.90
C GLY A 27 4.04 9.92 2.48
N CYS A 28 3.13 9.65 1.56
CA CYS A 28 3.44 9.38 0.16
C CYS A 28 3.13 10.60 -0.69
N MET A 29 4.14 11.10 -1.41
CA MET A 29 3.98 12.27 -2.28
C MET A 29 2.90 12.04 -3.36
N VAL A 30 2.84 10.84 -3.94
CA VAL A 30 1.84 10.52 -4.96
C VAL A 30 0.43 10.57 -4.37
N LEU A 31 0.21 9.93 -3.21
CA LEU A 31 -1.11 9.95 -2.56
C LEU A 31 -1.52 11.35 -2.13
N GLU A 32 -0.59 12.14 -1.58
CA GLU A 32 -0.88 13.52 -1.22
C GLU A 32 -1.13 14.39 -2.45
N GLY A 33 -0.44 14.12 -3.55
CA GLY A 33 -0.65 14.82 -4.83
C GLY A 33 -2.05 14.65 -5.39
N THR A 34 -2.73 13.53 -5.09
CA THR A 34 -4.12 13.31 -5.55
C THR A 34 -5.10 14.29 -4.91
N ARG A 35 -4.71 14.97 -3.84
CA ARG A 35 -5.53 15.97 -3.14
C ARG A 35 -5.02 17.40 -3.33
N CYS A 36 -4.04 17.59 -4.21
CA CYS A 36 -3.46 18.89 -4.50
C CYS A 36 -4.45 19.81 -5.22
N ASN A 37 -4.37 21.11 -4.96
CA ASN A 37 -5.22 22.11 -5.62
C ASN A 37 -4.77 22.41 -7.06
N ASP A 38 -3.52 22.13 -7.41
CA ASP A 38 -3.02 22.28 -8.78
C ASP A 38 -3.57 21.14 -9.64
N VAL A 39 -4.34 21.47 -10.68
CA VAL A 39 -5.04 20.48 -11.51
C VAL A 39 -4.05 19.57 -12.23
N GLU A 40 -2.98 20.11 -12.82
CA GLU A 40 -2.00 19.30 -13.54
C GLU A 40 -1.26 18.35 -12.60
N ALA A 41 -0.83 18.83 -11.43
CA ALA A 41 -0.17 18.00 -10.44
C ALA A 41 -1.09 16.91 -9.91
N ARG A 42 -2.35 17.25 -9.65
CA ARG A 42 -3.34 16.28 -9.19
C ARG A 42 -3.61 15.20 -10.21
N GLU A 43 -3.77 15.58 -11.48
CA GLU A 43 -3.99 14.61 -12.57
C GLU A 43 -2.79 13.68 -12.76
N ALA A 44 -1.57 14.23 -12.71
CA ALA A 44 -0.35 13.43 -12.79
C ALA A 44 -0.26 12.44 -11.63
N ALA A 45 -0.53 12.90 -10.40
CA ALA A 45 -0.52 12.04 -9.20
C ALA A 45 -1.56 10.93 -9.30
N CYS A 46 -2.77 11.24 -9.78
CA CYS A 46 -3.82 10.23 -9.96
C CYS A 46 -3.41 9.18 -11.00
N THR A 47 -2.77 9.59 -12.09
CA THR A 47 -2.27 8.67 -13.12
C THR A 47 -1.23 7.71 -12.53
N PHE A 48 -0.26 8.23 -11.78
CA PHE A 48 0.75 7.40 -11.12
C PHE A 48 0.12 6.46 -10.09
N HIS A 49 -0.86 6.92 -9.34
CA HIS A 49 -1.55 6.12 -8.34
C HIS A 49 -2.27 4.92 -8.99
N VAL A 50 -3.00 5.14 -10.07
CA VAL A 50 -3.69 4.08 -10.81
C VAL A 50 -2.68 3.08 -11.37
N ALA A 51 -1.58 3.55 -11.94
CA ALA A 51 -0.53 2.68 -12.48
C ALA A 51 0.08 1.78 -11.39
N ALA A 52 0.32 2.33 -10.20
CA ALA A 52 0.85 1.56 -9.07
C ALA A 52 -0.14 0.50 -8.60
N GLN A 53 -1.43 0.81 -8.56
CA GLN A 53 -2.47 -0.16 -8.22
C GLN A 53 -2.50 -1.31 -9.23
N ASP A 54 -2.38 -1.01 -10.51
CA ASP A 54 -2.37 -2.02 -11.57
C ASP A 54 -1.18 -2.95 -11.46
N VAL A 55 0.00 -2.44 -11.08
CA VAL A 55 1.18 -3.28 -10.84
C VAL A 55 0.91 -4.29 -9.73
N ILE A 56 0.36 -3.85 -8.61
CA ILE A 56 0.04 -4.73 -7.47
C ILE A 56 -1.01 -5.76 -7.89
N LYS A 57 -2.06 -5.33 -8.57
CA LYS A 57 -3.11 -6.22 -9.05
C LYS A 57 -2.55 -7.30 -9.97
N ASN A 58 -1.68 -6.93 -10.92
CA ASN A 58 -1.11 -7.87 -11.87
C ASN A 58 -0.21 -8.90 -11.17
N ILE A 59 0.56 -8.50 -10.17
CA ILE A 59 1.38 -9.42 -9.38
C ILE A 59 0.50 -10.45 -8.67
N ILE A 60 -0.60 -10.01 -8.06
CA ILE A 60 -1.53 -10.91 -7.38
C ILE A 60 -2.21 -11.84 -8.40
N ALA A 61 -2.62 -11.30 -9.54
CA ALA A 61 -3.35 -12.04 -10.58
C ALA A 61 -2.53 -13.18 -11.19
N GLU A 62 -1.21 -13.12 -11.15
CA GLU A 62 -0.35 -14.20 -11.62
C GLU A 62 -0.62 -15.53 -10.89
N ARG A 63 -1.00 -15.46 -9.62
CA ARG A 63 -1.26 -16.65 -8.80
C ARG A 63 -2.73 -16.80 -8.43
N TYR A 64 -3.41 -15.71 -8.19
CA TYR A 64 -4.79 -15.70 -7.66
C TYR A 64 -5.65 -14.71 -8.46
N PRO A 65 -5.92 -15.01 -9.74
CA PRO A 65 -6.64 -14.05 -10.60
C PRO A 65 -8.04 -13.68 -10.10
N LYS A 66 -8.72 -14.61 -9.42
CA LYS A 66 -10.07 -14.35 -8.89
C LYS A 66 -10.05 -13.43 -7.67
N GLU A 67 -8.92 -13.36 -6.96
CA GLU A 67 -8.75 -12.57 -5.75
C GLU A 67 -8.05 -11.24 -6.00
N ALA A 68 -7.54 -11.04 -7.23
CA ALA A 68 -6.63 -9.94 -7.52
C ALA A 68 -7.24 -8.56 -7.24
N ASP A 69 -8.48 -8.32 -7.67
CA ASP A 69 -9.13 -7.02 -7.46
C ASP A 69 -9.29 -6.74 -5.97
N ARG A 70 -9.84 -7.68 -5.24
CA ARG A 70 -10.14 -7.55 -3.81
C ARG A 70 -8.87 -7.33 -2.99
N LEU A 71 -7.84 -8.13 -3.25
CA LEU A 71 -6.59 -8.05 -2.52
C LEU A 71 -5.80 -6.78 -2.88
N ALA A 72 -5.79 -6.40 -4.15
CA ALA A 72 -5.14 -5.15 -4.58
C ALA A 72 -5.81 -3.93 -3.94
N ASP A 73 -7.13 -3.90 -3.91
CA ASP A 73 -7.88 -2.82 -3.25
C ASP A 73 -7.50 -2.73 -1.78
N TYR A 74 -7.42 -3.88 -1.08
CA TYR A 74 -7.07 -3.89 0.33
C TYR A 74 -5.65 -3.40 0.59
N VAL A 75 -4.68 -3.88 -0.19
CA VAL A 75 -3.27 -3.46 -0.07
C VAL A 75 -3.15 -1.96 -0.32
N CYS A 76 -3.75 -1.47 -1.39
CA CYS A 76 -3.65 -0.05 -1.76
C CYS A 76 -4.37 0.85 -0.74
N THR A 77 -5.52 0.43 -0.23
CA THR A 77 -6.24 1.15 0.82
C THR A 77 -5.42 1.21 2.11
N THR A 78 -4.77 0.10 2.46
CA THR A 78 -3.89 0.06 3.64
C THR A 78 -2.70 1.01 3.46
N MET A 79 -2.07 1.00 2.30
CA MET A 79 -0.97 1.93 2.01
C MET A 79 -1.41 3.38 2.11
N ALA A 80 -2.58 3.71 1.56
CA ALA A 80 -3.14 5.06 1.65
C ALA A 80 -3.39 5.47 3.10
N GLY A 81 -3.91 4.55 3.91
CA GLY A 81 -4.12 4.77 5.35
C GLY A 81 -2.82 4.99 6.10
N LEU A 82 -1.80 4.19 5.81
CA LEU A 82 -0.46 4.36 6.40
C LEU A 82 0.14 5.72 6.04
N SER A 83 0.01 6.13 4.79
CA SER A 83 0.50 7.43 4.33
C SER A 83 -0.19 8.58 5.07
N ALA A 84 -1.52 8.56 5.15
CA ALA A 84 -2.28 9.58 5.85
C ALA A 84 -1.94 9.62 7.34
N SER A 85 -1.82 8.46 7.99
CA SER A 85 -1.47 8.37 9.41
C SER A 85 -0.07 8.91 9.68
N ALA A 86 0.89 8.65 8.80
CA ALA A 86 2.24 9.20 8.89
C ALA A 86 2.22 10.72 8.80
N ARG A 87 1.42 11.28 7.90
CA ARG A 87 1.25 12.73 7.76
C ARG A 87 0.68 13.36 9.03
N HIS A 88 -0.18 12.64 9.75
CA HIS A 88 -0.77 13.11 11.00
C HIS A 88 0.12 12.84 12.22
N GLY A 89 1.36 12.42 12.01
CA GLY A 89 2.34 12.28 13.08
C GLY A 89 2.36 10.94 13.79
N GLN A 90 1.72 9.92 13.25
CA GLN A 90 1.77 8.58 13.85
C GLN A 90 3.20 8.03 13.79
N SER A 91 3.67 7.42 14.88
CA SER A 91 5.04 6.91 14.96
C SER A 91 5.28 5.72 14.03
N LEU A 92 6.55 5.47 13.70
CA LEU A 92 6.94 4.30 12.92
C LEU A 92 6.45 3.02 13.58
N ASP A 93 6.61 2.88 14.91
CA ASP A 93 6.18 1.66 15.61
C ASP A 93 4.68 1.41 15.44
N ARG A 94 3.86 2.47 15.48
CA ARG A 94 2.42 2.34 15.27
C ARG A 94 2.07 1.98 13.84
N LEU A 95 2.76 2.58 12.86
CA LEU A 95 2.58 2.27 11.44
C LEU A 95 2.96 0.81 11.16
N LEU A 96 4.07 0.32 11.73
CA LEU A 96 4.50 -1.06 11.58
C LEU A 96 3.49 -2.04 12.21
N ALA A 97 2.91 -1.68 13.35
CA ALA A 97 1.88 -2.51 13.98
C ALA A 97 0.66 -2.65 13.09
N THR A 98 0.22 -1.57 12.46
CA THR A 98 -0.90 -1.60 11.51
C THR A 98 -0.55 -2.45 10.28
N ALA A 99 0.64 -2.27 9.72
CA ALA A 99 1.10 -3.06 8.59
C ALA A 99 1.12 -4.55 8.91
N LYS A 100 1.54 -4.91 10.11
CA LYS A 100 1.57 -6.31 10.56
C LYS A 100 0.17 -6.90 10.69
N LEU A 101 -0.78 -6.17 11.25
CA LEU A 101 -2.18 -6.61 11.32
C LEU A 101 -2.77 -6.82 9.94
N ALA A 102 -2.51 -5.90 9.01
CA ALA A 102 -2.96 -6.04 7.64
C ALA A 102 -2.34 -7.28 6.97
N SER A 103 -1.07 -7.55 7.25
CA SER A 103 -0.38 -8.73 6.72
C SER A 103 -1.01 -10.04 7.20
N VAL A 104 -1.45 -10.10 8.44
CA VAL A 104 -2.17 -11.25 8.99
C VAL A 104 -3.50 -11.44 8.25
N ALA A 105 -4.24 -10.36 8.04
CA ALA A 105 -5.52 -10.42 7.31
C ALA A 105 -5.31 -10.89 5.86
N ILE A 106 -4.28 -10.40 5.18
CA ILE A 106 -3.95 -10.82 3.81
C ILE A 106 -3.62 -12.31 3.77
N ALA A 107 -2.80 -12.78 4.70
CA ALA A 107 -2.40 -14.19 4.75
C ALA A 107 -3.62 -15.10 4.93
N GLN A 108 -4.61 -14.68 5.71
CA GLN A 108 -5.84 -15.44 5.91
C GLN A 108 -6.79 -15.37 4.72
N ALA A 109 -6.75 -14.28 3.96
CA ALA A 109 -7.61 -14.08 2.79
C ALA A 109 -7.11 -14.81 1.55
N ILE A 110 -5.82 -15.10 1.45
CA ILE A 110 -5.24 -15.82 0.32
C ILE A 110 -5.57 -17.30 0.45
N PRO A 111 -6.11 -17.95 -0.63
CA PRO A 111 -6.36 -19.38 -0.59
C PRO A 111 -5.09 -20.19 -0.30
N ALA A 112 -5.24 -21.31 0.39
CA ALA A 112 -4.10 -22.17 0.68
C ALA A 112 -3.45 -22.64 -0.62
N GLU A 113 -2.13 -22.56 -0.68
CA GLU A 113 -1.35 -23.11 -1.79
C GLU A 113 -1.25 -24.62 -1.59
N MET A 114 -1.59 -25.35 -2.65
CA MET A 114 -1.46 -26.81 -2.64
C MET A 114 -0.27 -27.25 -3.48
#